data_310d134ba697a83bc86d0c821ab91c53
#
_entry.id   310d134ba697a83bc86d0c821ab91c53
#
_cell.length_a   1.000
_cell.length_b   1.000
_cell.length_c   1.000
_cell.angle_alpha   90.00
_cell.angle_beta   90.00
_cell.angle_gamma   90.00
#
_symmetry.space_group_name_H-M   'P 1'
#
loop_
_entity.id
_entity.type
_entity.pdbx_description
1 polymer ?
#
loop_
_entity_poly.entity_id
_entity_poly.type
_entity_poly.pdbx_seq_one_letter_code
_entity_poly.pdbx_strand_id
1 'polypeptide(L)'
;KGTYIKAEYAQTESFGAPVFFSDNGGLSFIQQNDTGLRREGEAKSLEARANFKELGWTEQDWSMGAWWRNTGAGYSIARYDTGRAVTEYGAEVQGQFSSTLGMYARYTRAESGAESLTQAQATLEWRVDDARTFSAEVRRVDTEGASLDAAGTLGAVKYLQRFGSTLELYGLAQFTLDDDGGQYADNDALTLGGKYLYGDNSSVGAEVTTGDRGQAASLNAEHRLTPEHSVYGAYTYSTDSTEYDSLFTRNAQNGWTLGQRWRLSNQVNLYNESQFLKEPNQSGLAHTFGMDFYPAQGWNLGFTLSNGELTNTAGGNVDRRAVSVSGGRTSPDTDWQSKLEWREDSGAERREQWVSTNRLTHKINESWRIAARLNYADTDDQLNPLAGAKFIEGNVGFAYRPWDNQRWGVFGRYTYLYDLATLGQLGGAEYDQKSQILSFEGVYKLDQHWEFAGKLARREGEVRMGRGTGVWLDSATTFAAAQVRYDLRTQWHALAEYRWLDVRDGGTKQGFLVGVDRDLNKNFRIGVGYNFTDFSDDLTDFDYDHRGWFLNLVGTY
;
A
#
# COMPACT_ATOMS: atom_id res chain seq x y z
N LYS A 1 17.54 1.57 -11.53
CA LYS A 1 18.94 1.21 -11.38
C LYS A 1 19.11 0.22 -10.26
N GLY A 2 20.10 -0.64 -10.42
CA GLY A 2 20.30 -1.76 -9.52
C GLY A 2 21.18 -1.45 -8.31
N THR A 3 21.84 -0.28 -8.25
CA THR A 3 22.76 0.08 -7.15
C THR A 3 22.23 1.30 -6.41
N TYR A 4 21.94 1.16 -5.09
CA TYR A 4 21.46 2.25 -4.24
C TYR A 4 21.72 1.97 -2.76
N ILE A 5 21.68 3.02 -1.96
CA ILE A 5 21.55 2.98 -0.51
C ILE A 5 20.36 3.85 -0.15
N LYS A 6 19.46 3.33 0.67
CA LYS A 6 18.29 4.03 1.19
C LYS A 6 18.29 3.94 2.72
N ALA A 7 18.13 5.05 3.39
CA ALA A 7 17.96 5.12 4.83
C ALA A 7 16.73 5.95 5.15
N GLU A 8 15.92 5.48 6.08
CA GLU A 8 14.71 6.17 6.54
C GLU A 8 14.66 6.16 8.06
N TYR A 9 14.23 7.26 8.62
CA TYR A 9 13.91 7.43 10.02
C TYR A 9 12.55 8.09 10.12
N ALA A 10 11.69 7.53 10.95
CA ALA A 10 10.39 8.11 11.26
C ALA A 10 10.12 7.98 12.76
N GLN A 11 9.45 8.96 13.31
CA GLN A 11 8.99 8.96 14.70
C GLN A 11 7.51 9.29 14.70
N THR A 12 6.76 8.62 15.55
CA THR A 12 5.34 8.90 15.77
C THR A 12 5.08 9.08 17.26
N GLU A 13 4.24 10.04 17.57
CA GLU A 13 3.63 10.21 18.88
C GLU A 13 2.13 10.16 18.68
N SER A 14 1.47 9.19 19.27
CA SER A 14 0.01 9.02 19.17
C SER A 14 -0.61 8.96 20.56
N PHE A 15 -1.77 9.57 20.71
CA PHE A 15 -2.65 9.22 21.80
C PHE A 15 -3.25 7.86 21.47
N GLY A 16 -3.25 6.92 22.41
CA GLY A 16 -3.62 5.52 22.22
C GLY A 16 -5.05 5.28 21.80
N ALA A 17 -5.44 5.87 20.66
CA ALA A 17 -6.69 5.63 20.00
C ALA A 17 -6.59 4.35 19.16
N PRO A 18 -7.59 3.46 19.22
CA PRO A 18 -7.60 2.29 18.35
C PRO A 18 -7.62 2.72 16.90
N VAL A 19 -6.64 2.28 16.13
CA VAL A 19 -6.62 2.51 14.70
C VAL A 19 -7.42 1.41 14.01
N PHE A 20 -8.43 1.80 13.26
CA PHE A 20 -9.23 0.90 12.43
C PHE A 20 -8.83 1.07 10.99
N PHE A 21 -8.52 -0.05 10.38
CA PHE A 21 -8.18 -0.15 8.98
C PHE A 21 -9.29 -0.87 8.22
N SER A 22 -9.66 -0.36 7.06
CA SER A 22 -10.57 -1.01 6.12
C SER A 22 -9.87 -1.20 4.77
N ASP A 23 -9.79 -2.43 4.31
CA ASP A 23 -9.27 -2.81 3.00
C ASP A 23 -10.37 -2.91 1.93
N ASN A 24 -11.63 -2.95 2.33
CA ASN A 24 -12.80 -3.12 1.47
C ASN A 24 -13.66 -1.85 1.33
N GLY A 25 -13.06 -0.68 1.54
CA GLY A 25 -13.74 0.62 1.37
C GLY A 25 -14.75 0.95 2.47
N GLY A 26 -14.53 0.46 3.69
CA GLY A 26 -15.34 0.79 4.85
C GLY A 26 -16.50 -0.18 5.12
N LEU A 27 -16.55 -1.32 4.44
CA LEU A 27 -17.55 -2.36 4.73
C LEU A 27 -17.22 -3.16 5.98
N SER A 28 -15.96 -3.31 6.31
CA SER A 28 -15.47 -3.88 7.56
C SER A 28 -14.24 -3.12 8.03
N PHE A 29 -14.01 -3.12 9.33
CA PHE A 29 -12.86 -2.48 9.95
C PHE A 29 -12.12 -3.50 10.79
N ILE A 30 -10.83 -3.57 10.62
CA ILE A 30 -9.93 -4.39 11.43
C ILE A 30 -9.29 -3.46 12.45
N GLN A 31 -9.52 -3.74 13.73
CA GLN A 31 -8.85 -3.02 14.80
C GLN A 31 -7.38 -3.43 14.86
N GLN A 32 -6.49 -2.47 14.73
CA GLN A 32 -5.10 -2.66 15.07
C GLN A 32 -4.90 -2.44 16.57
N ASN A 33 -4.07 -3.27 17.18
CA ASN A 33 -3.91 -3.37 18.63
C ASN A 33 -3.78 -2.01 19.32
N ASP A 34 -4.72 -1.72 20.22
CA ASP A 34 -4.72 -0.54 21.05
C ASP A 34 -4.58 -0.90 22.53
N THR A 35 -3.74 -0.16 23.24
CA THR A 35 -3.59 -0.27 24.70
C THR A 35 -4.23 0.88 25.44
N GLY A 36 -4.86 1.85 24.76
CA GLY A 36 -5.46 3.04 25.36
C GLY A 36 -4.44 4.01 25.99
N LEU A 37 -3.16 3.82 25.74
CA LEU A 37 -2.08 4.62 26.32
C LEU A 37 -1.43 5.50 25.25
N ARG A 38 -0.96 6.69 25.65
CA ARG A 38 -0.08 7.49 24.80
C ARG A 38 1.12 6.66 24.39
N ARG A 39 1.36 6.58 23.10
CA ARG A 39 2.48 5.84 22.53
C ARG A 39 3.41 6.77 21.79
N GLU A 40 4.68 6.61 22.06
CA GLU A 40 5.75 7.22 21.30
C GLU A 40 6.62 6.11 20.73
N GLY A 41 6.93 6.18 19.46
CA GLY A 41 7.71 5.16 18.80
C GLY A 41 8.48 5.65 17.59
N GLU A 42 9.53 4.93 17.30
CA GLU A 42 10.42 5.20 16.18
C GLU A 42 10.40 4.04 15.19
N ALA A 43 10.59 4.35 13.91
CA ALA A 43 10.92 3.38 12.90
C ALA A 43 12.21 3.80 12.17
N LYS A 44 13.06 2.84 11.93
CA LYS A 44 14.35 3.01 11.26
C LYS A 44 14.49 1.97 10.18
N SER A 45 14.97 2.35 9.01
CA SER A 45 15.33 1.40 7.97
C SER A 45 16.61 1.80 7.27
N LEU A 46 17.36 0.78 6.90
CA LEU A 46 18.55 0.90 6.04
C LEU A 46 18.47 -0.21 5.01
N GLU A 47 18.56 0.16 3.76
CA GLU A 47 18.58 -0.77 2.63
C GLU A 47 19.69 -0.41 1.68
N ALA A 48 20.47 -1.38 1.27
CA ALA A 48 21.54 -1.21 0.30
C ALA A 48 21.43 -2.30 -0.77
N ARG A 49 21.62 -1.94 -2.02
CA ARG A 49 21.73 -2.87 -3.14
C ARG A 49 22.90 -2.48 -4.02
N ALA A 50 23.65 -3.46 -4.43
CA ALA A 50 24.75 -3.32 -5.37
C ALA A 50 24.51 -4.23 -6.58
N ASN A 51 24.46 -3.67 -7.78
CA ASN A 51 24.55 -4.42 -9.03
C ASN A 51 26.01 -4.40 -9.49
N PHE A 52 26.63 -5.57 -9.55
CA PHE A 52 28.08 -5.68 -9.79
C PHE A 52 28.46 -5.29 -11.22
N LYS A 53 27.54 -5.46 -12.16
CA LYS A 53 27.74 -5.02 -13.54
C LYS A 53 27.70 -3.50 -13.66
N GLU A 54 26.77 -2.84 -12.97
CA GLU A 54 26.73 -1.37 -12.91
C GLU A 54 27.97 -0.78 -12.24
N LEU A 55 28.52 -1.48 -11.25
CA LEU A 55 29.76 -1.08 -10.57
C LEU A 55 31.02 -1.41 -11.36
N GLY A 56 30.90 -2.12 -12.47
CA GLY A 56 32.05 -2.53 -13.29
C GLY A 56 32.89 -3.65 -12.67
N TRP A 57 32.35 -4.40 -11.71
CA TRP A 57 33.08 -5.50 -11.04
C TRP A 57 33.02 -6.82 -11.82
N THR A 58 31.96 -6.98 -12.61
CA THR A 58 31.76 -8.16 -13.47
C THR A 58 30.96 -7.80 -14.71
N GLU A 59 31.12 -8.59 -15.77
CA GLU A 59 30.27 -8.47 -16.97
C GLU A 59 28.92 -9.17 -16.81
N GLN A 60 28.80 -10.08 -15.86
CA GLN A 60 27.61 -10.83 -15.57
C GLN A 60 26.67 -10.01 -14.65
N ASP A 61 25.37 -10.23 -14.78
CA ASP A 61 24.36 -9.53 -13.97
C ASP A 61 24.21 -10.18 -12.60
N TRP A 62 25.13 -9.80 -11.69
CA TRP A 62 25.07 -10.16 -10.28
C TRP A 62 24.59 -8.97 -9.46
N SER A 63 23.73 -9.23 -8.52
CA SER A 63 23.33 -8.23 -7.55
C SER A 63 23.28 -8.80 -6.13
N MET A 64 23.62 -7.96 -5.16
CA MET A 64 23.53 -8.24 -3.74
C MET A 64 22.74 -7.12 -3.07
N GLY A 65 21.83 -7.49 -2.18
CA GLY A 65 21.06 -6.58 -1.35
C GLY A 65 21.17 -6.95 0.11
N ALA A 66 21.06 -5.95 0.98
CA ALA A 66 20.92 -6.15 2.42
C ALA A 66 19.98 -5.07 2.98
N TRP A 67 19.21 -5.43 4.00
CA TRP A 67 18.32 -4.50 4.67
C TRP A 67 18.28 -4.76 6.17
N TRP A 68 17.98 -3.71 6.87
CA TRP A 68 17.67 -3.73 8.29
C TRP A 68 16.53 -2.75 8.55
N ARG A 69 15.52 -3.18 9.29
CA ARG A 69 14.36 -2.39 9.70
C ARG A 69 14.11 -2.60 11.17
N ASN A 70 13.82 -1.55 11.88
CA ASN A 70 13.43 -1.60 13.28
C ASN A 70 12.23 -0.70 13.48
N THR A 71 11.16 -1.25 14.04
CA THR A 71 9.93 -0.52 14.36
C THR A 71 9.67 -0.69 15.84
N GLY A 72 9.64 0.41 16.58
CA GLY A 72 9.34 0.40 18.03
C GLY A 72 7.87 0.08 18.31
N ALA A 73 7.58 -0.44 19.50
CA ALA A 73 6.23 -0.83 19.91
C ALA A 73 5.22 0.32 19.94
N GLY A 74 5.68 1.56 20.04
CA GLY A 74 4.85 2.75 20.01
C GLY A 74 4.70 3.39 18.63
N TYR A 75 5.41 2.87 17.63
CA TYR A 75 5.32 3.41 16.28
C TYR A 75 4.00 3.00 15.63
N SER A 76 3.25 4.00 15.18
CA SER A 76 1.94 3.80 14.56
C SER A 76 1.76 4.72 13.37
N ILE A 77 1.34 4.17 12.25
CA ILE A 77 0.84 4.90 11.09
C ILE A 77 -0.48 4.28 10.65
N ALA A 78 -1.29 5.02 9.91
CA ALA A 78 -2.68 4.67 9.55
C ALA A 78 -2.88 3.28 8.93
N ARG A 79 -1.83 2.58 8.53
CA ARG A 79 -1.89 1.24 7.92
C ARG A 79 -0.90 0.24 8.52
N TYR A 80 -0.19 0.63 9.57
CA TYR A 80 0.82 -0.22 10.16
C TYR A 80 0.96 0.13 11.64
N ASP A 81 0.39 -0.71 12.46
CA ASP A 81 0.53 -0.67 13.91
C ASP A 81 0.53 -2.10 14.42
N THR A 82 1.68 -2.62 14.76
CA THR A 82 1.80 -3.97 15.30
C THR A 82 1.60 -3.99 16.82
N GLY A 83 1.62 -2.84 17.48
CA GLY A 83 1.61 -2.73 18.94
C GLY A 83 2.83 -3.36 19.62
N ARG A 84 3.78 -3.87 18.85
CA ARG A 84 4.99 -4.58 19.30
C ARG A 84 6.21 -4.02 18.60
N ALA A 85 7.36 -4.08 19.26
CA ALA A 85 8.63 -3.81 18.61
C ALA A 85 8.95 -4.96 17.64
N VAL A 86 9.31 -4.61 16.40
CA VAL A 86 9.72 -5.58 15.38
C VAL A 86 11.06 -5.15 14.82
N THR A 87 12.03 -6.06 14.83
CA THR A 87 13.30 -5.88 14.11
C THR A 87 13.37 -6.91 13.00
N GLU A 88 13.59 -6.47 11.78
CA GLU A 88 13.76 -7.31 10.60
C GLU A 88 15.08 -6.98 9.92
N TYR A 89 15.85 -7.99 9.57
CA TYR A 89 17.04 -7.81 8.76
C TYR A 89 17.27 -9.01 7.83
N GLY A 90 17.99 -8.76 6.78
CA GLY A 90 18.27 -9.79 5.81
C GLY A 90 19.26 -9.38 4.76
N ALA A 91 19.63 -10.36 3.95
CA ALA A 91 20.44 -10.18 2.78
C ALA A 91 19.98 -11.11 1.66
N GLU A 92 20.21 -10.68 0.43
CA GLU A 92 19.93 -11.50 -0.74
C GLU A 92 21.07 -11.36 -1.76
N VAL A 93 21.29 -12.40 -2.52
CA VAL A 93 22.18 -12.41 -3.67
C VAL A 93 21.51 -13.13 -4.82
N GLN A 94 21.61 -12.56 -5.99
CA GLN A 94 21.14 -13.19 -7.23
C GLN A 94 22.12 -12.92 -8.36
N GLY A 95 22.23 -13.89 -9.25
CA GLY A 95 23.06 -13.72 -10.43
C GLY A 95 23.15 -14.97 -11.27
N GLN A 96 23.90 -14.87 -12.35
CA GLN A 96 24.12 -15.96 -13.29
C GLN A 96 25.60 -16.34 -13.31
N PHE A 97 25.89 -17.61 -13.08
CA PHE A 97 27.24 -18.17 -13.29
C PHE A 97 27.56 -18.32 -14.78
N SER A 98 26.51 -18.59 -15.57
CA SER A 98 26.61 -18.70 -17.03
C SER A 98 25.29 -18.29 -17.66
N SER A 99 25.18 -18.29 -18.98
CA SER A 99 23.90 -18.06 -19.70
C SER A 99 22.82 -19.10 -19.35
N THR A 100 23.21 -20.24 -18.76
CA THR A 100 22.32 -21.36 -18.47
C THR A 100 22.16 -21.66 -16.99
N LEU A 101 23.04 -21.16 -16.12
CA LEU A 101 23.02 -21.45 -14.69
C LEU A 101 22.88 -20.16 -13.88
N GLY A 102 21.77 -20.02 -13.18
CA GLY A 102 21.47 -18.93 -12.26
C GLY A 102 21.38 -19.38 -10.80
N MET A 103 21.58 -18.44 -9.89
CA MET A 103 21.44 -18.63 -8.45
C MET A 103 20.67 -17.47 -7.83
N TYR A 104 19.84 -17.83 -6.85
CA TYR A 104 19.24 -16.89 -5.90
C TYR A 104 19.44 -17.43 -4.49
N ALA A 105 19.88 -16.58 -3.56
CA ALA A 105 19.91 -16.93 -2.16
C ALA A 105 19.44 -15.75 -1.33
N ARG A 106 18.71 -16.04 -0.25
CA ARG A 106 18.15 -15.05 0.66
C ARG A 106 18.19 -15.54 2.09
N TYR A 107 18.50 -14.63 2.99
CA TYR A 107 18.40 -14.79 4.42
C TYR A 107 17.55 -13.68 5.00
N THR A 108 16.58 -14.02 5.85
CA THR A 108 15.75 -13.06 6.58
C THR A 108 15.61 -13.49 8.03
N ARG A 109 15.63 -12.53 8.94
CA ARG A 109 15.23 -12.74 10.32
C ARG A 109 14.35 -11.60 10.79
N ALA A 110 13.23 -11.95 11.42
CA ALA A 110 12.31 -11.04 12.07
C ALA A 110 12.20 -11.40 13.55
N GLU A 111 12.25 -10.42 14.43
CA GLU A 111 12.22 -10.59 15.88
C GLU A 111 11.18 -9.63 16.49
N SER A 112 10.37 -10.14 17.42
CA SER A 112 9.39 -9.37 18.16
C SER A 112 9.23 -9.90 19.59
N GLY A 113 9.88 -9.24 20.53
CA GLY A 113 9.91 -9.71 21.93
C GLY A 113 10.65 -11.04 22.07
N ALA A 114 9.94 -12.08 22.51
CA ALA A 114 10.45 -13.44 22.63
C ALA A 114 10.16 -14.32 21.39
N GLU A 115 9.55 -13.75 20.35
CA GLU A 115 9.22 -14.46 19.12
C GLU A 115 10.25 -14.11 18.05
N SER A 116 10.74 -15.11 17.31
CA SER A 116 11.58 -14.89 16.14
C SER A 116 11.24 -15.84 15.00
N LEU A 117 11.44 -15.37 13.78
CA LEU A 117 11.33 -16.16 12.56
C LEU A 117 12.58 -15.93 11.72
N THR A 118 13.34 -16.98 11.49
CA THR A 118 14.49 -16.98 10.60
C THR A 118 14.20 -17.83 9.37
N GLN A 119 14.49 -17.30 8.20
CA GLN A 119 14.39 -18.05 6.95
C GLN A 119 15.67 -17.87 6.14
N ALA A 120 16.25 -18.97 5.70
CA ALA A 120 17.37 -19.00 4.78
C ALA A 120 17.01 -19.90 3.60
N GLN A 121 17.18 -19.40 2.38
CA GLN A 121 16.94 -20.19 1.17
C GLN A 121 18.05 -19.99 0.14
N ALA A 122 18.32 -21.04 -0.61
CA ALA A 122 19.18 -20.99 -1.78
C ALA A 122 18.53 -21.80 -2.90
N THR A 123 18.41 -21.17 -4.07
CA THR A 123 17.81 -21.76 -5.28
C THR A 123 18.85 -21.72 -6.40
N LEU A 124 19.01 -22.83 -7.08
CA LEU A 124 19.77 -22.96 -8.32
C LEU A 124 18.81 -23.25 -9.46
N GLU A 125 18.95 -22.54 -10.56
CA GLU A 125 18.22 -22.80 -11.80
C GLU A 125 19.20 -23.11 -12.92
N TRP A 126 19.06 -24.28 -13.52
CA TRP A 126 19.85 -24.72 -14.64
C TRP A 126 18.98 -24.95 -15.88
N ARG A 127 19.12 -24.08 -16.87
CA ARG A 127 18.53 -24.24 -18.20
C ARG A 127 19.45 -25.13 -19.02
N VAL A 128 19.07 -26.41 -19.13
CA VAL A 128 19.84 -27.38 -19.93
C VAL A 128 19.82 -26.96 -21.40
N ASP A 129 18.66 -26.54 -21.87
CA ASP A 129 18.39 -25.95 -23.19
C ASP A 129 17.09 -25.11 -23.14
N ASP A 130 16.61 -24.63 -24.28
CA ASP A 130 15.38 -23.84 -24.38
C ASP A 130 14.11 -24.59 -23.93
N ALA A 131 14.17 -25.92 -23.91
CA ALA A 131 13.06 -26.79 -23.58
C ALA A 131 13.10 -27.34 -22.14
N ARG A 132 14.28 -27.40 -21.52
CA ARG A 132 14.46 -28.12 -20.23
C ARG A 132 15.10 -27.23 -19.18
N THR A 133 14.45 -27.15 -18.03
CA THR A 133 14.96 -26.43 -16.86
C THR A 133 14.91 -27.33 -15.64
N PHE A 134 16.01 -27.39 -14.90
CA PHE A 134 16.09 -27.95 -13.55
C PHE A 134 16.22 -26.82 -12.55
N SER A 135 15.49 -26.90 -11.45
CA SER A 135 15.65 -26.01 -10.31
C SER A 135 15.78 -26.85 -9.04
N ALA A 136 16.68 -26.47 -8.17
CA ALA A 136 16.84 -27.07 -6.85
C ALA A 136 16.86 -25.96 -5.80
N GLU A 137 16.16 -26.20 -4.69
CA GLU A 137 16.11 -25.25 -3.58
C GLU A 137 16.34 -25.99 -2.27
N VAL A 138 17.06 -25.33 -1.36
CA VAL A 138 17.12 -25.69 0.05
C VAL A 138 16.64 -24.48 0.84
N ARG A 139 15.75 -24.74 1.81
CA ARG A 139 15.18 -23.73 2.69
C ARG A 139 15.26 -24.19 4.12
N ARG A 140 15.80 -23.34 5.00
CA ARG A 140 15.70 -23.52 6.45
C ARG A 140 14.75 -22.49 7.01
N VAL A 141 13.83 -22.94 7.84
CA VAL A 141 12.91 -22.11 8.62
C VAL A 141 13.15 -22.43 10.08
N ASP A 142 13.26 -21.40 10.90
CA ASP A 142 13.46 -21.52 12.34
C ASP A 142 12.50 -20.53 13.02
N THR A 143 11.58 -21.06 13.80
CA THR A 143 10.53 -20.30 14.50
C THR A 143 10.71 -20.49 15.99
N GLU A 144 10.99 -19.43 16.71
CA GLU A 144 11.05 -19.38 18.17
C GLU A 144 9.83 -18.61 18.68
N GLY A 145 9.01 -19.22 19.51
CA GLY A 145 7.83 -18.55 20.07
C GLY A 145 6.99 -19.45 20.99
N ALA A 146 6.04 -18.83 21.68
CA ALA A 146 5.21 -19.54 22.65
C ALA A 146 4.27 -20.59 22.01
N SER A 147 3.90 -20.40 20.74
CA SER A 147 3.00 -21.31 20.01
C SER A 147 3.74 -22.37 19.20
N LEU A 148 4.96 -22.08 18.79
CA LEU A 148 5.82 -22.99 18.03
C LEU A 148 7.28 -22.61 18.30
N ASP A 149 8.07 -23.60 18.69
CA ASP A 149 9.52 -23.50 18.87
C ASP A 149 10.12 -24.71 18.13
N ALA A 150 10.40 -24.50 16.84
CA ALA A 150 10.83 -25.57 15.98
C ALA A 150 11.60 -25.05 14.75
N ALA A 151 12.55 -25.83 14.28
CA ALA A 151 13.31 -25.56 13.08
C ALA A 151 13.12 -26.68 12.04
N GLY A 152 12.97 -26.29 10.78
CA GLY A 152 12.86 -27.25 9.67
C GLY A 152 13.82 -26.92 8.54
N THR A 153 14.40 -27.93 7.93
CA THR A 153 15.16 -27.80 6.69
C THR A 153 14.45 -28.56 5.59
N LEU A 154 14.07 -27.83 4.55
CA LEU A 154 13.31 -28.33 3.42
C LEU A 154 14.16 -28.33 2.17
N GLY A 155 14.03 -29.35 1.33
CA GLY A 155 14.61 -29.43 0.01
C GLY A 155 13.53 -29.51 -1.06
N ALA A 156 13.80 -28.98 -2.22
CA ALA A 156 12.91 -29.12 -3.38
C ALA A 156 13.70 -29.27 -4.68
N VAL A 157 13.17 -30.11 -5.58
CA VAL A 157 13.71 -30.27 -6.93
C VAL A 157 12.56 -30.17 -7.91
N LYS A 158 12.70 -29.30 -8.91
CA LYS A 158 11.73 -29.11 -9.99
C LYS A 158 12.37 -29.41 -11.34
N TYR A 159 11.70 -30.21 -12.12
CA TYR A 159 12.02 -30.38 -13.54
C TYR A 159 10.88 -29.86 -14.40
N LEU A 160 11.23 -29.04 -15.37
CA LEU A 160 10.29 -28.44 -16.32
C LEU A 160 10.71 -28.83 -17.75
N GLN A 161 9.75 -29.33 -18.51
CA GLN A 161 9.91 -29.71 -19.92
C GLN A 161 8.90 -28.96 -20.77
N ARG A 162 9.41 -28.25 -21.77
CA ARG A 162 8.62 -27.65 -22.85
C ARG A 162 8.64 -28.54 -24.08
N PHE A 163 7.46 -28.75 -24.65
CA PHE A 163 7.26 -29.46 -25.90
C PHE A 163 6.81 -28.45 -26.96
N GLY A 164 7.76 -27.91 -27.69
CA GLY A 164 7.54 -26.78 -28.58
C GLY A 164 7.11 -25.52 -27.80
N SER A 165 6.27 -24.71 -28.43
CA SER A 165 5.72 -23.49 -27.82
C SER A 165 4.37 -23.71 -27.14
N THR A 166 3.82 -24.92 -27.18
CA THR A 166 2.42 -25.18 -26.82
C THR A 166 2.23 -25.93 -25.53
N LEU A 167 3.15 -26.83 -25.16
CA LEU A 167 2.97 -27.66 -23.97
C LEU A 167 4.17 -27.48 -23.02
N GLU A 168 3.86 -27.18 -21.77
CA GLU A 168 4.82 -27.18 -20.67
C GLU A 168 4.34 -28.16 -19.60
N LEU A 169 5.20 -29.08 -19.18
CA LEU A 169 4.96 -30.01 -18.09
C LEU A 169 6.05 -29.84 -17.03
N TYR A 170 5.70 -30.00 -15.78
CA TYR A 170 6.68 -30.01 -14.70
C TYR A 170 6.32 -30.99 -13.58
N GLY A 171 7.35 -31.44 -12.91
CA GLY A 171 7.25 -32.14 -11.64
C GLY A 171 8.10 -31.42 -10.60
N LEU A 172 7.55 -31.33 -9.38
CA LEU A 172 8.23 -30.76 -8.21
C LEU A 172 8.14 -31.79 -7.08
N ALA A 173 9.28 -32.18 -6.55
CA ALA A 173 9.37 -32.99 -5.35
C ALA A 173 9.92 -32.12 -4.21
N GLN A 174 9.27 -32.17 -3.07
CA GLN A 174 9.63 -31.49 -1.83
C GLN A 174 9.96 -32.53 -0.77
N PHE A 175 10.92 -32.22 0.09
CA PHE A 175 11.43 -33.15 1.10
C PHE A 175 11.69 -32.36 2.38
N THR A 176 11.30 -32.94 3.51
CA THR A 176 11.75 -32.52 4.83
C THR A 176 13.07 -33.19 5.10
N LEU A 177 14.16 -32.40 5.11
CA LEU A 177 15.52 -32.92 5.34
C LEU A 177 15.88 -32.98 6.82
N ASP A 178 15.24 -32.13 7.65
CA ASP A 178 15.40 -32.04 9.09
C ASP A 178 14.13 -31.42 9.66
N ASP A 179 13.56 -32.07 10.68
CA ASP A 179 12.28 -31.74 11.31
C ASP A 179 12.41 -31.38 12.80
N ASP A 180 13.64 -31.14 13.26
CA ASP A 180 13.94 -30.87 14.67
C ASP A 180 13.38 -31.98 15.63
N GLY A 181 13.55 -33.24 15.23
CA GLY A 181 13.05 -34.38 15.98
C GLY A 181 11.52 -34.52 16.00
N GLY A 182 10.86 -34.07 14.94
CA GLY A 182 9.41 -34.14 14.75
C GLY A 182 8.65 -32.93 15.32
N GLN A 183 9.33 -31.87 15.71
CA GLN A 183 8.67 -30.64 16.19
C GLN A 183 8.21 -29.76 15.02
N TYR A 184 8.94 -29.79 13.90
CA TYR A 184 8.55 -29.14 12.67
C TYR A 184 7.75 -30.12 11.80
N ALA A 185 6.55 -29.77 11.39
CA ALA A 185 5.70 -30.69 10.63
C ALA A 185 6.29 -30.97 9.24
N ASP A 186 6.34 -32.27 8.93
CA ASP A 186 6.81 -32.76 7.63
C ASP A 186 6.08 -32.13 6.46
N ASN A 187 6.82 -31.97 5.38
CA ASN A 187 6.31 -31.41 4.12
C ASN A 187 6.86 -32.17 2.90
N ASP A 188 6.93 -33.49 3.01
CA ASP A 188 7.22 -34.31 1.85
C ASP A 188 6.03 -34.24 0.90
N ALA A 189 6.28 -33.82 -0.34
CA ALA A 189 5.20 -33.62 -1.29
C ALA A 189 5.68 -33.84 -2.73
N LEU A 190 4.77 -34.32 -3.54
CA LEU A 190 4.93 -34.41 -4.99
C LEU A 190 3.86 -33.56 -5.67
N THR A 191 4.31 -32.65 -6.52
CA THR A 191 3.45 -31.83 -7.38
C THR A 191 3.71 -32.17 -8.83
N LEU A 192 2.66 -32.41 -9.58
CA LEU A 192 2.69 -32.52 -11.04
C LEU A 192 1.80 -31.45 -11.63
N GLY A 193 2.33 -30.74 -12.60
CA GLY A 193 1.61 -29.67 -13.23
C GLY A 193 1.97 -29.50 -14.70
N GLY A 194 1.12 -28.77 -15.40
CA GLY A 194 1.38 -28.45 -16.78
C GLY A 194 0.46 -27.37 -17.31
N LYS A 195 0.88 -26.79 -18.43
CA LYS A 195 0.14 -25.78 -19.16
C LYS A 195 0.17 -26.11 -20.66
N TYR A 196 -0.99 -26.08 -21.25
CA TYR A 196 -1.17 -26.27 -22.69
C TYR A 196 -1.72 -25.00 -23.33
N LEU A 197 -1.02 -24.52 -24.34
CA LEU A 197 -1.44 -23.40 -25.17
C LEU A 197 -2.00 -23.95 -26.48
N TYR A 198 -3.18 -23.50 -26.89
CA TYR A 198 -3.84 -23.95 -28.10
C TYR A 198 -4.59 -22.81 -28.79
N GLY A 199 -4.84 -22.98 -30.09
CA GLY A 199 -5.51 -21.96 -30.88
C GLY A 199 -4.83 -20.59 -30.77
N ASP A 200 -5.62 -19.53 -30.89
CA ASP A 200 -5.17 -18.15 -30.82
C ASP A 200 -5.17 -17.64 -29.36
N ASN A 201 -4.13 -17.96 -28.61
CA ASN A 201 -3.94 -17.56 -27.20
C ASN A 201 -4.96 -18.16 -26.20
N SER A 202 -5.43 -19.37 -26.45
CA SER A 202 -6.16 -20.16 -25.46
C SER A 202 -5.18 -20.99 -24.62
N SER A 203 -5.50 -21.21 -23.35
CA SER A 203 -4.66 -22.00 -22.47
C SER A 203 -5.47 -22.81 -21.47
N VAL A 204 -4.94 -23.95 -21.09
CA VAL A 204 -5.38 -24.72 -19.93
C VAL A 204 -4.17 -25.11 -19.10
N GLY A 205 -4.24 -24.93 -17.80
CA GLY A 205 -3.21 -25.33 -16.87
C GLY A 205 -3.84 -26.13 -15.72
N ALA A 206 -3.16 -27.17 -15.29
CA ALA A 206 -3.58 -27.96 -14.15
C ALA A 206 -2.37 -28.33 -13.30
N GLU A 207 -2.60 -28.43 -12.01
CA GLU A 207 -1.60 -28.83 -11.03
C GLU A 207 -2.26 -29.69 -9.94
N VAL A 208 -1.59 -30.73 -9.51
CA VAL A 208 -2.00 -31.56 -8.38
C VAL A 208 -0.82 -31.79 -7.47
N THR A 209 -1.06 -31.66 -6.18
CA THR A 209 -0.07 -31.90 -5.13
C THR A 209 -0.61 -32.93 -4.15
N THR A 210 0.23 -33.86 -3.74
CA THR A 210 -0.03 -34.79 -2.64
C THR A 210 1.19 -34.88 -1.73
N GLY A 211 0.98 -34.87 -0.45
CA GLY A 211 2.06 -34.90 0.53
C GLY A 211 1.56 -35.00 1.97
N ASP A 212 2.48 -34.90 2.92
CA ASP A 212 2.20 -35.07 4.35
C ASP A 212 1.23 -34.00 4.88
N ARG A 213 1.28 -32.80 4.35
CA ARG A 213 0.37 -31.71 4.74
C ARG A 213 -1.00 -31.76 4.08
N GLY A 214 -1.21 -32.74 3.19
CA GLY A 214 -2.48 -32.94 2.54
C GLY A 214 -2.42 -32.93 1.02
N GLN A 215 -3.54 -32.60 0.41
CA GLN A 215 -3.73 -32.63 -1.04
C GLN A 215 -4.13 -31.25 -1.53
N ALA A 216 -3.60 -30.87 -2.68
CA ALA A 216 -4.02 -29.66 -3.37
C ALA A 216 -4.22 -29.94 -4.85
N ALA A 217 -5.14 -29.20 -5.46
CA ALA A 217 -5.36 -29.21 -6.90
C ALA A 217 -5.67 -27.79 -7.38
N SER A 218 -5.11 -27.41 -8.50
CA SER A 218 -5.51 -26.19 -9.22
C SER A 218 -5.80 -26.50 -10.68
N LEU A 219 -6.78 -25.79 -11.21
CA LEU A 219 -7.14 -25.79 -12.62
C LEU A 219 -7.34 -24.34 -13.05
N ASN A 220 -6.71 -23.94 -14.13
CA ASN A 220 -6.96 -22.65 -14.76
C ASN A 220 -7.12 -22.84 -16.27
N ALA A 221 -8.08 -22.16 -16.85
CA ALA A 221 -8.34 -22.23 -18.27
C ALA A 221 -8.78 -20.87 -18.80
N GLU A 222 -8.28 -20.50 -19.93
CA GLU A 222 -8.78 -19.38 -20.72
C GLU A 222 -8.96 -19.84 -22.16
N HIS A 223 -10.18 -19.72 -22.65
CA HIS A 223 -10.53 -20.09 -24.02
C HIS A 223 -10.99 -18.85 -24.76
N ARG A 224 -10.30 -18.55 -25.84
CA ARG A 224 -10.64 -17.47 -26.76
C ARG A 224 -11.62 -17.97 -27.81
N LEU A 225 -12.89 -17.61 -27.65
CA LEU A 225 -13.96 -17.95 -28.59
C LEU A 225 -13.82 -17.19 -29.90
N THR A 226 -13.46 -15.90 -29.80
CA THR A 226 -13.10 -15.03 -30.93
C THR A 226 -11.95 -14.12 -30.50
N PRO A 227 -11.31 -13.37 -31.40
CA PRO A 227 -10.29 -12.36 -30.99
C PRO A 227 -10.79 -11.35 -29.95
N GLU A 228 -12.10 -11.14 -29.88
CA GLU A 228 -12.76 -10.17 -29.01
C GLU A 228 -13.42 -10.79 -27.78
N HIS A 229 -13.59 -12.13 -27.75
CA HIS A 229 -14.34 -12.78 -26.69
C HIS A 229 -13.57 -13.96 -26.11
N SER A 230 -13.26 -13.88 -24.80
CA SER A 230 -12.67 -14.98 -24.02
C SER A 230 -13.55 -15.37 -22.85
N VAL A 231 -13.53 -16.65 -22.53
CA VAL A 231 -14.08 -17.23 -21.30
C VAL A 231 -12.93 -17.80 -20.48
N TYR A 232 -13.00 -17.65 -19.18
CA TYR A 232 -11.96 -18.17 -18.29
C TYR A 232 -12.57 -18.82 -17.06
N GLY A 233 -11.80 -19.72 -16.48
CA GLY A 233 -12.13 -20.35 -15.22
C GLY A 233 -10.89 -20.71 -14.44
N ALA A 234 -11.00 -20.66 -13.13
CA ALA A 234 -10.00 -21.12 -12.19
C ALA A 234 -10.69 -21.92 -11.08
N TYR A 235 -10.03 -22.96 -10.61
CA TYR A 235 -10.43 -23.75 -9.46
C TYR A 235 -9.21 -24.01 -8.60
N THR A 236 -9.34 -23.81 -7.29
CA THR A 236 -8.32 -24.13 -6.30
C THR A 236 -8.91 -24.94 -5.17
N TYR A 237 -8.19 -25.97 -4.78
CA TYR A 237 -8.55 -26.84 -3.67
C TYR A 237 -7.28 -27.16 -2.87
N SER A 238 -7.35 -27.08 -1.55
CA SER A 238 -6.29 -27.50 -0.65
C SER A 238 -6.88 -28.04 0.63
N THR A 239 -6.33 -29.12 1.13
CA THR A 239 -6.62 -29.67 2.47
C THR A 239 -5.57 -29.25 3.50
N ASP A 240 -4.50 -28.58 3.07
CA ASP A 240 -3.49 -28.05 3.98
C ASP A 240 -4.10 -26.95 4.84
N SER A 241 -4.19 -27.21 6.14
CA SER A 241 -4.71 -26.28 7.15
C SER A 241 -3.63 -25.85 8.14
N THR A 242 -2.37 -26.17 7.88
CA THR A 242 -1.28 -25.83 8.77
C THR A 242 -1.00 -24.33 8.76
N GLU A 243 -1.22 -23.69 9.90
CA GLU A 243 -0.84 -22.31 10.16
C GLU A 243 0.59 -22.30 10.72
N TYR A 244 1.58 -21.93 9.90
CA TYR A 244 2.99 -21.92 10.32
C TYR A 244 3.49 -20.57 10.76
N ASP A 245 2.71 -19.52 10.58
CA ASP A 245 3.24 -18.19 10.77
C ASP A 245 2.16 -17.22 11.24
N SER A 246 2.29 -16.80 12.50
CA SER A 246 1.42 -15.74 13.06
C SER A 246 1.63 -14.36 12.41
N LEU A 247 2.74 -14.18 11.69
CA LEU A 247 3.06 -12.92 11.01
C LEU A 247 2.62 -12.92 9.54
N PHE A 248 2.45 -14.11 8.91
CA PHE A 248 2.13 -14.27 7.49
C PHE A 248 1.01 -15.30 7.24
N THR A 249 0.03 -15.37 8.10
CA THR A 249 -1.10 -16.31 8.01
C THR A 249 -1.72 -16.28 6.62
N ARG A 250 -1.57 -17.36 5.87
CA ARG A 250 -2.36 -17.63 4.67
C ARG A 250 -3.33 -18.74 5.00
N ASN A 251 -4.60 -18.39 5.08
CA ASN A 251 -5.66 -19.39 5.14
C ASN A 251 -5.74 -20.14 3.80
N ALA A 252 -5.91 -21.45 3.85
CA ALA A 252 -6.17 -22.24 2.66
C ALA A 252 -7.47 -21.75 2.01
N GLN A 253 -7.37 -21.12 0.85
CA GLN A 253 -8.52 -20.65 0.09
C GLN A 253 -8.93 -21.72 -0.91
N ASN A 254 -10.10 -22.30 -0.71
CA ASN A 254 -10.73 -23.19 -1.67
C ASN A 254 -11.78 -22.42 -2.46
N GLY A 255 -11.89 -22.66 -3.73
CA GLY A 255 -12.91 -21.96 -4.50
C GLY A 255 -12.79 -22.10 -6.01
N TRP A 256 -13.69 -21.45 -6.67
CA TRP A 256 -13.68 -21.35 -8.12
C TRP A 256 -14.05 -19.94 -8.57
N THR A 257 -13.52 -19.58 -9.73
CA THR A 257 -13.85 -18.36 -10.45
C THR A 257 -14.19 -18.73 -11.88
N LEU A 258 -15.32 -18.25 -12.38
CA LEU A 258 -15.73 -18.40 -13.76
C LEU A 258 -16.08 -17.03 -14.32
N GLY A 259 -15.60 -16.71 -15.49
CA GLY A 259 -15.86 -15.40 -16.06
C GLY A 259 -15.72 -15.36 -17.59
N GLN A 260 -16.11 -14.23 -18.11
CA GLN A 260 -15.90 -13.90 -19.51
C GLN A 260 -15.57 -12.42 -19.69
N ARG A 261 -14.82 -12.14 -20.74
CA ARG A 261 -14.47 -10.80 -21.21
C ARG A 261 -14.81 -10.72 -22.69
N TRP A 262 -15.58 -9.71 -23.05
CA TRP A 262 -16.05 -9.52 -24.40
C TRP A 262 -15.88 -8.09 -24.86
N ARG A 263 -15.02 -7.86 -25.84
CA ARG A 263 -14.95 -6.61 -26.58
C ARG A 263 -16.08 -6.59 -27.60
N LEU A 264 -17.24 -6.05 -27.22
CA LEU A 264 -18.40 -5.97 -28.09
C LEU A 264 -18.16 -5.05 -29.30
N SER A 265 -17.36 -4.01 -29.10
CA SER A 265 -16.89 -3.09 -30.12
C SER A 265 -15.55 -2.45 -29.70
N ASN A 266 -14.96 -1.61 -30.55
CA ASN A 266 -13.79 -0.83 -30.15
C ASN A 266 -14.06 0.15 -29.00
N GLN A 267 -15.32 0.38 -28.67
CA GLN A 267 -15.76 1.32 -27.64
C GLN A 267 -16.38 0.64 -26.42
N VAL A 268 -16.78 -0.62 -26.51
CA VAL A 268 -17.52 -1.30 -25.44
C VAL A 268 -16.87 -2.63 -25.09
N ASN A 269 -16.45 -2.75 -23.82
CA ASN A 269 -16.05 -4.01 -23.22
C ASN A 269 -17.11 -4.43 -22.19
N LEU A 270 -17.46 -5.70 -22.19
CA LEU A 270 -18.31 -6.32 -21.19
C LEU A 270 -17.51 -7.39 -20.47
N TYR A 271 -17.76 -7.54 -19.18
CA TYR A 271 -17.25 -8.66 -18.41
C TYR A 271 -18.28 -9.13 -17.40
N ASN A 272 -18.24 -10.42 -17.10
CA ASN A 272 -18.89 -10.94 -15.92
C ASN A 272 -17.99 -11.98 -15.25
N GLU A 273 -18.15 -12.11 -13.97
CA GLU A 273 -17.41 -13.05 -13.16
C GLU A 273 -18.29 -13.58 -12.03
N SER A 274 -18.20 -14.88 -11.79
CA SER A 274 -18.78 -15.55 -10.63
C SER A 274 -17.64 -16.18 -9.85
N GLN A 275 -17.54 -15.84 -8.57
CA GLN A 275 -16.49 -16.31 -7.68
C GLN A 275 -17.11 -16.95 -6.45
N PHE A 276 -16.67 -18.16 -6.15
CA PHE A 276 -16.98 -18.86 -4.90
C PHE A 276 -15.70 -19.07 -4.12
N LEU A 277 -15.71 -18.64 -2.87
CA LEU A 277 -14.62 -18.85 -1.92
C LEU A 277 -15.15 -19.61 -0.71
N LYS A 278 -14.32 -20.52 -0.21
CA LYS A 278 -14.58 -21.28 1.01
C LYS A 278 -13.34 -21.22 1.89
N GLU A 279 -13.50 -20.66 3.05
CA GLU A 279 -12.54 -20.66 4.14
C GLU A 279 -13.05 -21.53 5.29
N PRO A 280 -12.24 -21.85 6.30
CA PRO A 280 -12.65 -22.74 7.40
C PRO A 280 -13.92 -22.27 8.12
N ASN A 281 -14.11 -20.95 8.27
CA ASN A 281 -15.20 -20.37 9.05
C ASN A 281 -16.20 -19.57 8.21
N GLN A 282 -15.97 -19.42 6.91
CA GLN A 282 -16.85 -18.66 6.04
C GLN A 282 -16.82 -19.18 4.61
N SER A 283 -17.91 -18.98 3.91
CA SER A 283 -17.98 -19.21 2.47
C SER A 283 -18.75 -18.08 1.80
N GLY A 284 -18.45 -17.83 0.54
CA GLY A 284 -19.14 -16.78 -0.19
C GLY A 284 -19.24 -17.08 -1.67
N LEU A 285 -20.36 -16.69 -2.25
CA LEU A 285 -20.59 -16.69 -3.69
C LEU A 285 -20.88 -15.26 -4.13
N ALA A 286 -20.07 -14.74 -5.04
CA ALA A 286 -20.25 -13.40 -5.60
C ALA A 286 -20.37 -13.45 -7.12
N HIS A 287 -21.25 -12.62 -7.65
CA HIS A 287 -21.43 -12.40 -9.08
C HIS A 287 -21.16 -10.93 -9.39
N THR A 288 -20.31 -10.68 -10.36
CA THR A 288 -20.00 -9.33 -10.82
C THR A 288 -20.27 -9.23 -12.31
N PHE A 289 -20.98 -8.19 -12.71
CA PHE A 289 -21.16 -7.80 -14.10
C PHE A 289 -20.62 -6.40 -14.28
N GLY A 290 -19.85 -6.16 -15.33
CA GLY A 290 -19.32 -4.85 -15.63
C GLY A 290 -19.31 -4.52 -17.12
N MET A 291 -19.31 -3.22 -17.37
CA MET A 291 -19.23 -2.64 -18.70
C MET A 291 -18.27 -1.45 -18.67
N ASP A 292 -17.31 -1.45 -19.59
CA ASP A 292 -16.47 -0.29 -19.86
C ASP A 292 -16.82 0.27 -21.24
N PHE A 293 -17.03 1.57 -21.29
CA PHE A 293 -17.39 2.32 -22.48
C PHE A 293 -16.38 3.43 -22.75
N TYR A 294 -15.85 3.46 -23.96
CA TYR A 294 -14.85 4.42 -24.44
C TYR A 294 -15.44 5.28 -25.57
N PRO A 295 -16.26 6.31 -25.27
CA PRO A 295 -17.01 7.06 -26.29
C PRO A 295 -16.10 7.83 -27.25
N ALA A 296 -14.92 8.24 -26.80
CA ALA A 296 -13.93 8.97 -27.59
C ALA A 296 -12.53 8.74 -27.01
N GLN A 297 -11.50 9.12 -27.75
CA GLN A 297 -10.13 9.04 -27.29
C GLN A 297 -9.94 9.79 -25.96
N GLY A 298 -9.35 9.11 -24.98
CA GLY A 298 -9.09 9.61 -23.65
C GLY A 298 -10.30 9.62 -22.71
N TRP A 299 -11.47 9.18 -23.12
CA TRP A 299 -12.63 8.99 -22.26
C TRP A 299 -12.81 7.53 -21.87
N ASN A 300 -13.17 7.30 -20.62
CA ASN A 300 -13.61 6.01 -20.11
C ASN A 300 -14.80 6.19 -19.19
N LEU A 301 -15.80 5.35 -19.36
CA LEU A 301 -16.96 5.25 -18.48
C LEU A 301 -17.10 3.79 -18.07
N GLY A 302 -17.33 3.53 -16.79
CA GLY A 302 -17.48 2.18 -16.25
C GLY A 302 -18.79 2.04 -15.48
N PHE A 303 -19.36 0.88 -15.56
CA PHE A 303 -20.54 0.47 -14.79
C PHE A 303 -20.30 -0.94 -14.23
N THR A 304 -20.57 -1.14 -12.94
CA THR A 304 -20.42 -2.46 -12.31
C THR A 304 -21.61 -2.75 -11.41
N LEU A 305 -22.12 -3.96 -11.52
CA LEU A 305 -23.10 -4.55 -10.61
C LEU A 305 -22.42 -5.73 -9.91
N SER A 306 -22.56 -5.82 -8.60
CA SER A 306 -22.09 -6.95 -7.83
C SER A 306 -23.19 -7.43 -6.89
N ASN A 307 -23.33 -8.75 -6.79
CA ASN A 307 -24.22 -9.40 -5.84
C ASN A 307 -23.52 -10.61 -5.26
N GLY A 308 -23.59 -10.78 -3.93
CA GLY A 308 -22.94 -11.90 -3.27
C GLY A 308 -23.67 -12.31 -2.01
N GLU A 309 -23.50 -13.58 -1.65
CA GLU A 309 -23.94 -14.15 -0.39
C GLU A 309 -22.72 -14.62 0.39
N LEU A 310 -22.60 -14.18 1.63
CA LEU A 310 -21.56 -14.58 2.57
C LEU A 310 -22.22 -15.38 3.69
N THR A 311 -21.76 -16.60 3.89
CA THR A 311 -22.18 -17.47 4.98
C THR A 311 -21.07 -17.57 6.00
N ASN A 312 -21.34 -17.17 7.23
CA ASN A 312 -20.42 -17.30 8.36
C ASN A 312 -20.98 -18.35 9.32
N THR A 313 -20.18 -19.34 9.68
CA THR A 313 -20.59 -20.44 10.59
C THR A 313 -20.98 -19.97 11.98
N ALA A 314 -20.51 -18.81 12.42
CA ALA A 314 -20.79 -18.22 13.74
C ALA A 314 -21.83 -17.12 13.72
N GLY A 315 -22.09 -16.47 12.59
CA GLY A 315 -22.85 -15.22 12.54
C GLY A 315 -24.07 -15.18 11.62
N GLY A 316 -24.32 -16.22 10.82
CA GLY A 316 -25.43 -16.24 9.86
C GLY A 316 -25.06 -15.74 8.46
N ASN A 317 -26.07 -15.60 7.59
CA ASN A 317 -25.88 -15.22 6.20
C ASN A 317 -25.97 -13.70 6.02
N VAL A 318 -25.13 -13.16 5.16
CA VAL A 318 -25.13 -11.78 4.71
C VAL A 318 -25.27 -11.73 3.19
N ASP A 319 -26.31 -11.11 2.70
CA ASP A 319 -26.46 -10.77 1.29
C ASP A 319 -25.85 -9.39 1.03
N ARG A 320 -24.93 -9.32 0.09
CA ARG A 320 -24.24 -8.10 -0.31
C ARG A 320 -24.58 -7.70 -1.72
N ARG A 321 -24.94 -6.43 -1.91
CA ARG A 321 -25.17 -5.84 -3.23
C ARG A 321 -24.35 -4.58 -3.39
N ALA A 322 -23.80 -4.38 -4.59
CA ALA A 322 -23.08 -3.16 -4.89
C ALA A 322 -23.35 -2.71 -6.33
N VAL A 323 -23.45 -1.41 -6.50
CA VAL A 323 -23.55 -0.76 -7.80
C VAL A 323 -22.50 0.33 -7.88
N SER A 324 -21.70 0.35 -8.92
CA SER A 324 -20.76 1.45 -9.12
C SER A 324 -20.82 2.02 -10.53
N VAL A 325 -20.60 3.33 -10.60
CA VAL A 325 -20.42 4.07 -11.84
C VAL A 325 -19.11 4.82 -11.76
N SER A 326 -18.32 4.74 -12.81
CA SER A 326 -17.06 5.47 -12.92
C SER A 326 -16.97 6.23 -14.23
N GLY A 327 -16.22 7.31 -14.22
CA GLY A 327 -15.93 8.08 -15.41
C GLY A 327 -14.55 8.71 -15.33
N GLY A 328 -13.91 8.86 -16.49
CA GLY A 328 -12.61 9.47 -16.56
C GLY A 328 -12.35 10.12 -17.93
N ARG A 329 -11.47 11.09 -17.90
CA ARG A 329 -10.93 11.73 -19.10
C ARG A 329 -9.46 12.02 -18.93
N THR A 330 -8.65 11.47 -19.82
CA THR A 330 -7.22 11.73 -19.89
C THR A 330 -6.89 12.41 -21.21
N SER A 331 -6.33 13.61 -21.14
CA SER A 331 -5.84 14.39 -22.26
C SER A 331 -4.56 15.13 -21.85
N PRO A 332 -3.80 15.75 -22.75
CA PRO A 332 -2.59 16.50 -22.38
C PRO A 332 -2.82 17.59 -21.32
N ASP A 333 -4.02 18.17 -21.30
CA ASP A 333 -4.36 19.25 -20.38
C ASP A 333 -5.31 18.85 -19.25
N THR A 334 -5.92 17.67 -19.30
CA THR A 334 -6.93 17.25 -18.31
C THR A 334 -6.75 15.80 -17.93
N ASP A 335 -6.63 15.55 -16.65
CA ASP A 335 -6.77 14.24 -16.03
C ASP A 335 -7.92 14.30 -15.02
N TRP A 336 -9.01 13.64 -15.34
CA TRP A 336 -10.20 13.54 -14.51
C TRP A 336 -10.58 12.09 -14.31
N GLN A 337 -10.86 11.72 -13.06
CA GLN A 337 -11.36 10.40 -12.68
C GLN A 337 -12.41 10.58 -11.57
N SER A 338 -13.51 9.87 -11.70
CA SER A 338 -14.62 9.88 -10.75
C SER A 338 -15.20 8.49 -10.61
N LYS A 339 -15.52 8.08 -9.40
CA LYS A 339 -16.24 6.85 -9.09
C LYS A 339 -17.26 7.13 -8.00
N LEU A 340 -18.46 6.62 -8.19
CA LEU A 340 -19.51 6.55 -7.19
C LEU A 340 -19.92 5.09 -7.01
N GLU A 341 -20.01 4.63 -5.78
CA GLU A 341 -20.38 3.28 -5.44
C GLU A 341 -21.40 3.29 -4.30
N TRP A 342 -22.45 2.51 -4.47
CA TRP A 342 -23.43 2.20 -3.44
C TRP A 342 -23.33 0.72 -3.09
N ARG A 343 -23.43 0.40 -1.80
CA ARG A 343 -23.36 -0.95 -1.27
C ARG A 343 -24.44 -1.14 -0.22
N GLU A 344 -25.01 -2.33 -0.16
CA GLU A 344 -25.97 -2.77 0.82
C GLU A 344 -25.62 -4.17 1.32
N ASP A 345 -25.55 -4.35 2.62
CA ASP A 345 -25.51 -5.63 3.30
C ASP A 345 -26.83 -5.86 4.00
N SER A 346 -27.41 -7.05 3.82
CA SER A 346 -28.68 -7.45 4.46
C SER A 346 -28.56 -8.86 5.06
N GLY A 347 -29.46 -9.19 5.98
CA GLY A 347 -29.42 -10.46 6.71
C GLY A 347 -28.84 -10.33 8.11
N ALA A 348 -27.76 -11.03 8.41
CA ALA A 348 -27.07 -10.95 9.71
C ALA A 348 -26.38 -9.59 9.94
N GLU A 349 -26.04 -8.89 8.89
CA GLU A 349 -25.66 -7.48 8.91
C GLU A 349 -26.73 -6.65 8.18
N ARG A 350 -26.87 -5.39 8.59
CA ARG A 350 -27.76 -4.43 7.91
C ARG A 350 -27.05 -3.09 7.79
N ARG A 351 -26.36 -2.93 6.66
CA ARG A 351 -25.52 -1.77 6.44
C ARG A 351 -25.74 -1.22 5.03
N GLU A 352 -25.86 0.09 4.94
CA GLU A 352 -25.85 0.81 3.68
C GLU A 352 -24.63 1.72 3.62
N GLN A 353 -23.95 1.76 2.47
CA GLN A 353 -22.76 2.57 2.30
C GLN A 353 -22.74 3.26 0.94
N TRP A 354 -22.41 4.54 0.96
CA TRP A 354 -22.07 5.34 -0.21
C TRP A 354 -20.59 5.69 -0.19
N VAL A 355 -19.89 5.46 -1.28
CA VAL A 355 -18.47 5.82 -1.44
C VAL A 355 -18.28 6.55 -2.75
N SER A 356 -17.61 7.69 -2.71
CA SER A 356 -17.24 8.43 -3.93
C SER A 356 -15.80 8.90 -3.85
N THR A 357 -15.07 8.69 -4.93
CA THR A 357 -13.69 9.18 -5.11
C THR A 357 -13.62 9.97 -6.40
N ASN A 358 -13.13 11.22 -6.29
CA ASN A 358 -13.08 12.13 -7.43
C ASN A 358 -11.75 12.85 -7.44
N ARG A 359 -11.14 12.92 -8.61
CA ARG A 359 -9.89 13.64 -8.84
C ARG A 359 -9.95 14.37 -10.17
N LEU A 360 -9.53 15.61 -10.16
CA LEU A 360 -9.38 16.45 -11.35
C LEU A 360 -8.05 17.16 -11.28
N THR A 361 -7.30 17.12 -12.38
CA THR A 361 -6.19 18.03 -12.64
C THR A 361 -6.39 18.63 -14.03
N HIS A 362 -6.37 19.94 -14.14
CA HIS A 362 -6.56 20.63 -15.41
C HIS A 362 -5.56 21.76 -15.60
N LYS A 363 -4.86 21.73 -16.71
CA LYS A 363 -3.96 22.78 -17.16
C LYS A 363 -4.78 23.79 -17.98
N ILE A 364 -5.08 24.95 -17.39
CA ILE A 364 -5.84 26.01 -18.06
C ILE A 364 -5.01 26.61 -19.20
N ASN A 365 -3.72 26.84 -18.92
CA ASN A 365 -2.72 27.31 -19.87
C ASN A 365 -1.31 27.01 -19.33
N GLU A 366 -0.27 27.52 -20.00
CA GLU A 366 1.13 27.27 -19.61
C GLU A 366 1.48 27.79 -18.20
N SER A 367 0.75 28.77 -17.69
CA SER A 367 1.01 29.40 -16.39
C SER A 367 0.07 28.93 -15.28
N TRP A 368 -1.13 28.43 -15.61
CA TRP A 368 -2.16 28.10 -14.65
C TRP A 368 -2.55 26.63 -14.68
N ARG A 369 -2.60 26.03 -13.50
CA ARG A 369 -3.13 24.69 -13.28
C ARG A 369 -4.09 24.69 -12.09
N ILE A 370 -5.19 23.94 -12.21
CA ILE A 370 -6.11 23.67 -11.10
C ILE A 370 -6.10 22.18 -10.79
N ALA A 371 -6.32 21.87 -9.52
CA ALA A 371 -6.53 20.50 -9.06
C ALA A 371 -7.68 20.46 -8.06
N ALA A 372 -8.48 19.40 -8.12
CA ALA A 372 -9.53 19.15 -7.17
C ALA A 372 -9.55 17.67 -6.80
N ARG A 373 -9.89 17.38 -5.55
CA ARG A 373 -10.11 16.04 -5.03
C ARG A 373 -11.31 16.07 -4.10
N LEU A 374 -12.18 15.08 -4.22
CA LEU A 374 -13.29 14.88 -3.30
C LEU A 374 -13.40 13.39 -2.99
N ASN A 375 -13.17 13.04 -1.73
CA ASN A 375 -13.45 11.73 -1.19
C ASN A 375 -14.69 11.85 -0.28
N TYR A 376 -15.63 10.96 -0.45
CA TYR A 376 -16.83 10.88 0.33
C TYR A 376 -17.11 9.43 0.72
N ALA A 377 -17.42 9.19 1.97
CA ALA A 377 -17.95 7.92 2.46
C ALA A 377 -19.02 8.20 3.50
N ASP A 378 -20.14 7.49 3.41
CA ASP A 378 -21.24 7.54 4.36
C ASP A 378 -21.71 6.11 4.60
N THR A 379 -21.63 5.66 5.84
CA THR A 379 -21.99 4.30 6.25
C THR A 379 -23.06 4.40 7.31
N ASP A 380 -24.22 3.82 7.04
CA ASP A 380 -25.33 3.65 7.98
C ASP A 380 -25.45 2.18 8.37
N ASP A 381 -25.22 1.89 9.65
CA ASP A 381 -25.39 0.55 10.21
C ASP A 381 -26.67 0.52 11.06
N GLN A 382 -27.69 -0.16 10.54
CA GLN A 382 -29.03 -0.21 11.16
C GLN A 382 -29.08 -1.10 12.40
N LEU A 383 -28.17 -2.08 12.54
CA LEU A 383 -28.09 -2.94 13.71
C LEU A 383 -27.24 -2.32 14.82
N ASN A 384 -26.27 -1.53 14.44
CA ASN A 384 -25.41 -0.81 15.35
C ASN A 384 -25.23 0.65 14.89
N PRO A 385 -26.21 1.54 15.18
CA PRO A 385 -26.15 2.93 14.70
C PRO A 385 -24.90 3.70 15.12
N LEU A 386 -24.22 3.24 16.18
CA LEU A 386 -22.97 3.83 16.61
C LEU A 386 -21.77 3.38 15.72
N ALA A 387 -21.93 2.38 14.87
CA ALA A 387 -20.94 1.99 13.86
C ALA A 387 -21.09 2.79 12.54
N GLY A 388 -22.08 3.66 12.45
CA GLY A 388 -22.22 4.60 11.34
C GLY A 388 -21.04 5.57 11.28
N ALA A 389 -20.57 5.88 10.08
CA ALA A 389 -19.46 6.79 9.84
C ALA A 389 -19.76 7.71 8.66
N LYS A 390 -19.32 8.96 8.77
CA LYS A 390 -19.41 9.91 7.66
C LYS A 390 -18.07 10.61 7.49
N PHE A 391 -17.52 10.53 6.29
CA PHE A 391 -16.26 11.14 5.94
C PHE A 391 -16.41 11.95 4.65
N ILE A 392 -15.96 13.20 4.68
CA ILE A 392 -15.86 14.07 3.50
C ILE A 392 -14.49 14.75 3.56
N GLU A 393 -13.68 14.54 2.56
CA GLU A 393 -12.45 15.30 2.33
C GLU A 393 -12.53 15.94 0.95
N GLY A 394 -12.69 17.24 0.91
CA GLY A 394 -12.70 18.03 -0.32
C GLY A 394 -11.50 18.95 -0.38
N ASN A 395 -10.72 18.87 -1.46
CA ASN A 395 -9.61 19.78 -1.74
C ASN A 395 -9.81 20.41 -3.11
N VAL A 396 -9.70 21.72 -3.18
CA VAL A 396 -9.59 22.46 -4.45
C VAL A 396 -8.43 23.43 -4.37
N GLY A 397 -7.59 23.45 -5.38
CA GLY A 397 -6.43 24.31 -5.40
C GLY A 397 -6.04 24.76 -6.79
N PHE A 398 -5.22 25.79 -6.83
CA PHE A 398 -4.60 26.27 -8.04
C PHE A 398 -3.11 26.47 -7.85
N ALA A 399 -2.38 26.37 -8.95
CA ALA A 399 -0.98 26.74 -9.06
C ALA A 399 -0.83 27.74 -10.21
N TYR A 400 -0.15 28.83 -9.91
CA TYR A 400 0.23 29.84 -10.88
C TYR A 400 1.74 29.97 -10.94
N ARG A 401 2.32 29.79 -12.13
CA ARG A 401 3.73 30.01 -12.41
C ARG A 401 3.85 30.54 -13.84
N PRO A 402 4.21 31.82 -14.05
CA PRO A 402 4.38 32.35 -15.38
C PRO A 402 5.41 31.57 -16.18
N TRP A 403 5.06 31.18 -17.39
CA TRP A 403 5.94 30.38 -18.26
C TRP A 403 7.14 31.21 -18.77
N ASP A 404 6.97 32.50 -18.92
CA ASP A 404 7.96 33.48 -19.39
C ASP A 404 8.79 34.09 -18.27
N ASN A 405 8.36 33.96 -17.02
CA ASN A 405 9.03 34.52 -15.86
C ASN A 405 8.97 33.60 -14.67
N GLN A 406 9.98 32.75 -14.51
CA GLN A 406 10.05 31.77 -13.44
C GLN A 406 10.38 32.33 -12.04
N ARG A 407 10.31 33.67 -11.86
CA ARG A 407 10.57 34.28 -10.56
C ARG A 407 9.42 34.14 -9.57
N TRP A 408 8.19 33.91 -10.06
CA TRP A 408 7.01 33.82 -9.25
C TRP A 408 6.45 32.40 -9.25
N GLY A 409 6.02 31.96 -8.10
CA GLY A 409 5.15 30.79 -7.95
C GLY A 409 4.12 31.10 -6.88
N VAL A 410 2.83 30.87 -7.15
CA VAL A 410 1.74 31.06 -6.19
C VAL A 410 0.87 29.82 -6.18
N PHE A 411 0.54 29.35 -4.98
CA PHE A 411 -0.36 28.24 -4.74
C PHE A 411 -1.48 28.69 -3.82
N GLY A 412 -2.69 28.27 -4.12
CA GLY A 412 -3.82 28.45 -3.23
C GLY A 412 -4.56 27.14 -3.10
N ARG A 413 -4.97 26.79 -1.89
CA ARG A 413 -5.73 25.58 -1.60
C ARG A 413 -6.83 25.86 -0.58
N TYR A 414 -8.00 25.36 -0.87
CA TYR A 414 -9.09 25.22 0.08
C TYR A 414 -9.32 23.75 0.38
N THR A 415 -9.43 23.39 1.65
CA THR A 415 -9.73 22.04 2.13
C THR A 415 -10.97 22.09 3.01
N TYR A 416 -11.90 21.21 2.75
CA TYR A 416 -13.04 20.92 3.63
C TYR A 416 -12.89 19.50 4.17
N LEU A 417 -12.91 19.36 5.48
CA LEU A 417 -12.83 18.09 6.18
C LEU A 417 -14.01 17.92 7.11
N TYR A 418 -14.71 16.83 6.96
CA TYR A 418 -15.79 16.41 7.84
C TYR A 418 -15.55 14.94 8.17
N ASP A 419 -15.23 14.67 9.42
CA ASP A 419 -14.89 13.32 9.88
C ASP A 419 -15.71 13.01 11.14
N LEU A 420 -16.70 12.15 10.96
CA LEU A 420 -17.46 11.53 12.03
C LEU A 420 -17.05 10.07 12.07
N ALA A 421 -16.36 9.73 13.06
CA ALA A 421 -15.75 8.46 13.16
C ALA A 421 -16.69 7.34 13.66
N THR A 422 -16.30 6.06 13.47
CA THR A 422 -17.05 4.87 13.86
C THR A 422 -16.86 4.49 15.33
N LEU A 423 -17.77 3.68 15.89
CA LEU A 423 -17.64 3.05 17.23
C LEU A 423 -16.31 2.31 17.45
N GLY A 424 -15.77 1.78 16.36
CA GLY A 424 -14.52 1.10 16.43
C GLY A 424 -13.37 1.97 16.85
N GLN A 425 -13.52 3.26 16.86
CA GLN A 425 -12.57 4.26 17.30
C GLN A 425 -12.88 4.76 18.73
N LEU A 426 -13.61 4.01 19.54
CA LEU A 426 -14.00 4.37 20.93
C LEU A 426 -12.87 4.09 21.93
N GLY A 427 -11.68 4.64 21.72
CA GLY A 427 -10.57 4.55 22.65
C GLY A 427 -10.02 5.92 23.03
N GLY A 428 -10.40 6.46 24.15
CA GLY A 428 -9.67 7.54 24.78
C GLY A 428 -9.92 8.94 24.22
N ALA A 429 -9.07 9.56 23.48
CA ALA A 429 -9.09 10.98 23.13
C ALA A 429 -9.59 11.30 21.72
N GLU A 430 -10.49 10.51 21.17
CA GLU A 430 -10.95 10.71 19.81
C GLU A 430 -12.01 11.79 19.69
N TYR A 431 -11.94 12.49 18.58
CA TYR A 431 -12.81 13.63 18.30
C TYR A 431 -13.43 13.52 16.90
N ASP A 432 -14.66 13.95 16.80
CA ASP A 432 -15.26 14.29 15.51
C ASP A 432 -14.83 15.69 15.10
N GLN A 433 -14.64 15.94 13.82
CA GLN A 433 -14.27 17.25 13.34
C GLN A 433 -15.02 17.68 12.09
N LYS A 434 -15.25 18.98 12.01
CA LYS A 434 -15.69 19.69 10.82
C LYS A 434 -14.78 20.88 10.63
N SER A 435 -14.01 20.94 9.57
CA SER A 435 -13.04 22.02 9.40
C SER A 435 -12.97 22.51 7.97
N GLN A 436 -12.71 23.79 7.84
CA GLN A 436 -12.40 24.47 6.59
C GLN A 436 -10.99 25.05 6.72
N ILE A 437 -10.14 24.80 5.73
CA ILE A 437 -8.78 25.31 5.72
C ILE A 437 -8.55 26.04 4.42
N LEU A 438 -8.18 27.30 4.52
CA LEU A 438 -7.74 28.09 3.38
C LEU A 438 -6.25 28.36 3.52
N SER A 439 -5.47 28.04 2.52
CA SER A 439 -4.03 28.26 2.50
C SER A 439 -3.57 28.91 1.21
N PHE A 440 -2.63 29.83 1.35
CA PHE A 440 -1.90 30.46 0.25
C PHE A 440 -0.42 30.34 0.50
N GLU A 441 0.32 30.02 -0.53
CA GLU A 441 1.77 29.91 -0.50
C GLU A 441 2.34 30.60 -1.73
N GLY A 442 3.36 31.41 -1.53
CA GLY A 442 4.04 32.13 -2.60
C GLY A 442 5.54 32.01 -2.50
N VAL A 443 6.19 31.90 -3.64
CA VAL A 443 7.65 31.92 -3.78
C VAL A 443 8.04 33.02 -4.74
N TYR A 444 9.06 33.79 -4.38
CA TYR A 444 9.61 34.85 -5.21
C TYR A 444 11.14 34.79 -5.25
N LYS A 445 11.70 34.63 -6.44
CA LYS A 445 13.15 34.73 -6.71
C LYS A 445 13.51 36.16 -7.08
N LEU A 446 14.15 36.84 -6.15
CA LEU A 446 14.60 38.21 -6.39
C LEU A 446 15.72 38.26 -7.43
N ASP A 447 16.72 37.40 -7.25
CA ASP A 447 17.86 37.24 -8.14
C ASP A 447 18.41 35.79 -8.10
N GLN A 448 19.65 35.60 -8.52
CA GLN A 448 20.29 34.26 -8.52
C GLN A 448 20.66 33.75 -7.11
N HIS A 449 20.65 34.63 -6.11
CA HIS A 449 21.07 34.31 -4.75
C HIS A 449 19.92 34.30 -3.76
N TRP A 450 18.89 35.15 -3.95
CA TRP A 450 17.82 35.34 -2.98
C TRP A 450 16.50 34.77 -3.47
N GLU A 451 15.93 33.91 -2.65
CA GLU A 451 14.58 33.38 -2.80
C GLU A 451 13.80 33.63 -1.51
N PHE A 452 12.61 34.16 -1.64
CA PHE A 452 11.66 34.39 -0.55
C PHE A 452 10.45 33.50 -0.74
N ALA A 453 9.99 32.87 0.34
CA ALA A 453 8.74 32.16 0.36
C ALA A 453 7.88 32.60 1.54
N GLY A 454 6.58 32.53 1.37
CA GLY A 454 5.63 32.81 2.43
C GLY A 454 4.43 31.89 2.35
N LYS A 455 3.91 31.51 3.50
CA LYS A 455 2.70 30.71 3.65
C LYS A 455 1.77 31.39 4.64
N LEU A 456 0.50 31.48 4.28
CA LEU A 456 -0.58 31.91 5.15
C LEU A 456 -1.68 30.86 5.10
N ALA A 457 -2.10 30.35 6.24
CA ALA A 457 -3.18 29.38 6.31
C ALA A 457 -4.11 29.70 7.49
N ARG A 458 -5.39 29.47 7.28
CA ARG A 458 -6.40 29.60 8.33
C ARG A 458 -7.32 28.41 8.32
N ARG A 459 -7.47 27.82 9.49
CA ARG A 459 -8.44 26.78 9.77
C ARG A 459 -9.54 27.36 10.62
N GLU A 460 -10.79 27.06 10.26
CA GLU A 460 -11.96 27.30 11.08
C GLU A 460 -12.80 26.04 11.10
N GLY A 461 -13.37 25.70 12.24
CA GLY A 461 -14.19 24.51 12.37
C GLY A 461 -14.66 24.25 13.78
N GLU A 462 -15.22 23.07 13.94
CA GLU A 462 -15.74 22.57 15.20
C GLU A 462 -15.13 21.20 15.50
N VAL A 463 -14.85 20.95 16.75
CA VAL A 463 -14.33 19.67 17.26
C VAL A 463 -15.24 19.16 18.35
N ARG A 464 -15.54 17.88 18.36
CA ARG A 464 -16.33 17.24 19.39
C ARG A 464 -15.54 16.10 20.00
N MET A 465 -15.18 16.25 21.28
CA MET A 465 -14.52 15.20 22.05
C MET A 465 -15.54 14.12 22.42
N GLY A 466 -15.21 12.88 22.18
CA GLY A 466 -16.13 11.76 22.35
C GLY A 466 -17.11 11.61 21.17
N ARG A 467 -17.04 10.46 20.55
CA ARG A 467 -17.73 10.14 19.33
C ARG A 467 -19.24 10.13 19.48
N GLY A 468 -19.89 10.96 18.68
CA GLY A 468 -21.35 11.04 18.62
C GLY A 468 -22.03 11.64 19.84
N THR A 469 -21.34 11.83 20.96
CA THR A 469 -21.96 12.14 22.26
C THR A 469 -21.48 13.43 22.91
N GLY A 470 -20.34 13.97 22.51
CA GLY A 470 -19.78 15.20 23.08
C GLY A 470 -20.44 16.48 22.56
N VAL A 471 -20.03 17.61 23.12
CA VAL A 471 -20.44 18.95 22.67
C VAL A 471 -19.47 19.44 21.60
N TRP A 472 -19.98 20.06 20.55
CA TRP A 472 -19.15 20.73 19.55
C TRP A 472 -18.54 22.00 20.13
N LEU A 473 -17.21 22.10 20.02
CA LEU A 473 -16.42 23.26 20.43
C LEU A 473 -15.84 23.94 19.21
N ASP A 474 -15.96 25.25 19.15
CA ASP A 474 -15.35 26.04 18.09
C ASP A 474 -13.83 25.92 18.14
N SER A 475 -13.19 25.74 16.99
CA SER A 475 -11.74 25.69 16.82
C SER A 475 -11.34 26.59 15.67
N ALA A 476 -10.42 27.51 15.93
CA ALA A 476 -9.84 28.33 14.87
C ALA A 476 -8.33 28.45 15.06
N THR A 477 -7.58 28.28 14.00
CA THR A 477 -6.12 28.37 13.99
C THR A 477 -5.65 29.18 12.80
N THR A 478 -4.76 30.12 13.01
CA THR A 478 -4.10 30.89 11.97
C THR A 478 -2.60 30.58 11.98
N PHE A 479 -2.07 30.26 10.83
CA PHE A 479 -0.67 29.98 10.62
C PHE A 479 -0.08 30.94 9.61
N ALA A 480 1.11 31.48 9.90
CA ALA A 480 1.91 32.25 8.96
C ALA A 480 3.38 31.80 9.02
N ALA A 481 4.01 31.69 7.87
CA ALA A 481 5.43 31.43 7.75
C ALA A 481 6.07 32.37 6.73
N ALA A 482 7.29 32.79 7.03
CA ALA A 482 8.14 33.54 6.12
C ALA A 482 9.51 32.88 6.05
N GLN A 483 9.95 32.58 4.85
CA GLN A 483 11.18 31.86 4.57
C GLN A 483 12.09 32.69 3.67
N VAL A 484 13.37 32.66 3.95
CA VAL A 484 14.42 33.23 3.13
C VAL A 484 15.43 32.13 2.83
N ARG A 485 15.74 31.96 1.57
CA ARG A 485 16.83 31.13 1.09
C ARG A 485 17.88 32.02 0.43
N TYR A 486 19.14 31.77 0.76
CA TYR A 486 20.28 32.49 0.22
C TYR A 486 21.33 31.51 -0.31
N ASP A 487 21.67 31.66 -1.59
CA ASP A 487 22.73 30.88 -2.24
C ASP A 487 24.08 31.54 -1.97
N LEU A 488 24.80 31.04 -0.97
CA LEU A 488 26.08 31.58 -0.48
C LEU A 488 27.19 31.50 -1.53
N ARG A 489 27.25 30.38 -2.25
CA ARG A 489 28.16 30.08 -3.37
C ARG A 489 27.50 28.99 -4.23
N THR A 490 28.13 28.66 -5.36
CA THR A 490 27.63 27.68 -6.36
C THR A 490 27.18 26.33 -5.79
N GLN A 491 27.52 26.00 -4.54
CA GLN A 491 27.22 24.71 -3.93
C GLN A 491 26.65 24.81 -2.51
N TRP A 492 26.47 26.01 -1.95
CA TRP A 492 25.98 26.18 -0.60
C TRP A 492 24.75 27.04 -0.55
N HIS A 493 23.74 26.58 0.16
CA HIS A 493 22.45 27.23 0.33
C HIS A 493 22.16 27.35 1.82
N ALA A 494 21.81 28.52 2.27
CA ALA A 494 21.34 28.76 3.63
C ALA A 494 19.82 28.99 3.60
N LEU A 495 19.12 28.49 4.60
CA LEU A 495 17.69 28.59 4.80
C LEU A 495 17.40 29.14 6.19
N ALA A 496 16.52 30.13 6.26
CA ALA A 496 15.93 30.58 7.51
C ALA A 496 14.42 30.76 7.32
N GLU A 497 13.65 30.23 8.26
CA GLU A 497 12.20 30.31 8.25
C GLU A 497 11.70 30.73 9.63
N TYR A 498 10.78 31.68 9.67
CA TYR A 498 10.05 32.07 10.86
C TYR A 498 8.62 31.58 10.74
N ARG A 499 8.09 30.96 11.80
CA ARG A 499 6.72 30.45 11.90
C ARG A 499 5.97 31.11 13.03
N TRP A 500 4.72 31.39 12.79
CA TRP A 500 3.78 31.92 13.76
C TRP A 500 2.46 31.15 13.66
N LEU A 501 1.97 30.70 14.81
CA LEU A 501 0.71 29.99 14.96
C LEU A 501 -0.11 30.64 16.05
N ASP A 502 -1.36 30.96 15.77
CA ASP A 502 -2.33 31.47 16.72
C ASP A 502 -3.53 30.54 16.80
N VAL A 503 -3.77 30.01 17.99
CA VAL A 503 -4.89 29.10 18.26
C VAL A 503 -5.88 29.81 19.13
N ARG A 504 -7.15 29.92 18.68
CA ARG A 504 -8.23 30.51 19.46
C ARG A 504 -8.31 29.79 20.83
N ASP A 505 -8.30 30.54 21.92
CA ASP A 505 -8.32 30.06 23.30
C ASP A 505 -7.12 29.18 23.74
N GLY A 506 -6.16 28.93 22.82
CA GLY A 506 -4.95 28.13 23.07
C GLY A 506 -3.65 28.94 23.10
N GLY A 507 -3.72 30.23 22.74
CA GLY A 507 -2.56 31.13 22.72
C GLY A 507 -1.74 31.07 21.42
N THR A 508 -0.64 31.83 21.44
CA THR A 508 0.22 32.02 20.27
C THR A 508 1.53 31.28 20.44
N LYS A 509 1.93 30.53 19.42
CA LYS A 509 3.23 29.86 19.34
C LYS A 509 4.08 30.49 18.24
N GLN A 510 5.39 30.57 18.45
CA GLN A 510 6.34 31.12 17.48
C GLN A 510 7.59 30.25 17.46
N GLY A 511 8.24 30.17 16.30
CA GLY A 511 9.45 29.39 16.19
C GLY A 511 10.24 29.71 14.92
N PHE A 512 11.46 29.20 14.90
CA PHE A 512 12.39 29.35 13.80
C PHE A 512 12.86 27.98 13.32
N LEU A 513 13.17 27.92 12.05
CA LEU A 513 13.89 26.81 11.44
C LEU A 513 15.08 27.42 10.69
N VAL A 514 16.25 26.84 10.88
CA VAL A 514 17.46 27.23 10.14
C VAL A 514 18.14 25.99 9.59
N GLY A 515 18.72 26.12 8.41
CA GLY A 515 19.42 25.03 7.77
C GLY A 515 20.46 25.51 6.79
N VAL A 516 21.41 24.64 6.50
CA VAL A 516 22.41 24.85 5.46
C VAL A 516 22.53 23.56 4.67
N ASP A 517 22.40 23.68 3.36
CA ASP A 517 22.54 22.61 2.40
C ASP A 517 23.79 22.81 1.53
N ARG A 518 24.42 21.72 1.13
CA ARG A 518 25.52 21.71 0.19
C ARG A 518 25.29 20.71 -0.93
N ASP A 519 25.41 21.17 -2.17
CA ASP A 519 25.50 20.30 -3.32
C ASP A 519 26.88 19.61 -3.35
N LEU A 520 26.94 18.32 -3.11
CA LEU A 520 28.18 17.54 -3.16
C LEU A 520 28.63 17.34 -4.61
N ASN A 521 27.66 17.16 -5.48
CA ASN A 521 27.83 17.10 -6.93
C ASN A 521 26.46 17.37 -7.60
N LYS A 522 26.36 17.22 -8.91
CA LYS A 522 25.10 17.42 -9.65
C LYS A 522 23.97 16.44 -9.27
N ASN A 523 24.30 15.39 -8.52
CA ASN A 523 23.37 14.32 -8.18
C ASN A 523 23.04 14.25 -6.68
N PHE A 524 23.86 14.84 -5.80
CA PHE A 524 23.67 14.72 -4.36
C PHE A 524 23.76 16.07 -3.67
N ARG A 525 22.80 16.31 -2.78
CA ARG A 525 22.77 17.43 -1.85
C ARG A 525 22.66 16.89 -0.43
N ILE A 526 23.47 17.40 0.49
CA ILE A 526 23.37 17.12 1.91
C ILE A 526 23.07 18.43 2.64
N GLY A 527 22.15 18.38 3.60
CA GLY A 527 21.79 19.51 4.44
C GLY A 527 21.66 19.12 5.87
N VAL A 528 21.94 20.06 6.75
CA VAL A 528 21.71 19.96 8.17
C VAL A 528 21.01 21.21 8.66
N GLY A 529 20.07 21.04 9.55
CA GLY A 529 19.37 22.16 10.14
C GLY A 529 18.83 21.83 11.53
N TYR A 530 18.30 22.84 12.17
CA TYR A 530 17.63 22.72 13.44
C TYR A 530 16.28 23.39 13.39
N ASN A 531 15.26 22.66 13.80
CA ASN A 531 13.90 23.15 13.94
C ASN A 531 13.67 23.52 15.41
N PHE A 532 13.44 24.79 15.66
CA PHE A 532 13.11 25.33 16.99
C PHE A 532 11.59 25.39 17.23
N THR A 533 10.79 24.98 16.25
CA THR A 533 9.32 24.98 16.32
C THR A 533 8.81 23.70 16.97
N ASP A 534 7.80 23.83 17.80
CA ASP A 534 7.07 22.74 18.44
C ASP A 534 5.65 22.55 17.85
N PHE A 535 5.43 22.97 16.62
CA PHE A 535 4.14 22.84 15.91
C PHE A 535 4.33 22.67 14.41
N SER A 536 3.36 21.99 13.77
CA SER A 536 3.33 21.75 12.34
C SER A 536 2.77 22.92 11.54
N ASP A 537 3.14 22.99 10.27
CA ASP A 537 2.49 23.82 9.26
C ASP A 537 1.31 23.13 8.57
N ASP A 538 1.02 21.89 8.92
CA ASP A 538 -0.16 21.15 8.47
C ASP A 538 -1.31 21.35 9.46
N LEU A 539 -2.29 22.18 9.06
CA LEU A 539 -3.48 22.45 9.86
C LEU A 539 -4.56 21.37 9.74
N THR A 540 -4.31 20.27 9.03
CA THR A 540 -5.23 19.14 8.97
C THR A 540 -5.13 18.25 10.19
N ASP A 541 -4.02 18.31 10.94
CA ASP A 541 -3.80 17.61 12.18
C ASP A 541 -3.73 18.55 13.39
N PHE A 542 -4.09 18.05 14.58
CA PHE A 542 -4.12 18.85 15.80
C PHE A 542 -2.84 18.73 16.63
N ASP A 543 -2.12 17.62 16.50
CA ASP A 543 -0.98 17.30 17.32
C ASP A 543 0.22 16.89 16.46
N TYR A 544 1.12 17.85 16.29
CA TYR A 544 2.41 17.56 15.68
C TYR A 544 3.48 18.36 16.43
N ASP A 545 4.33 17.66 17.16
CA ASP A 545 5.52 18.24 17.79
C ASP A 545 6.77 17.78 17.02
N HIS A 546 7.53 18.73 16.48
CA HIS A 546 8.74 18.43 15.74
C HIS A 546 9.83 19.45 16.04
N ARG A 547 10.50 19.27 17.17
CA ARG A 547 11.63 20.10 17.57
C ARG A 547 12.92 19.28 17.55
N GLY A 548 13.95 19.74 16.86
CA GLY A 548 15.23 19.05 16.87
C GLY A 548 16.08 19.25 15.63
N TRP A 549 17.17 18.50 15.60
CA TRP A 549 18.05 18.42 14.44
C TRP A 549 17.41 17.63 13.32
N PHE A 550 17.58 18.09 12.09
CA PHE A 550 17.25 17.31 10.93
C PHE A 550 18.44 17.23 9.97
N LEU A 551 18.57 16.09 9.33
CA LEU A 551 19.51 15.84 8.24
C LEU A 551 18.72 15.65 6.97
N ASN A 552 19.05 16.42 5.95
CA ASN A 552 18.44 16.30 4.63
C ASN A 552 19.46 15.71 3.65
N LEU A 553 19.14 14.60 3.03
CA LEU A 553 19.94 14.01 1.95
C LEU A 553 19.06 13.88 0.72
N VAL A 554 19.40 14.61 -0.33
CA VAL A 554 18.68 14.58 -1.60
C VAL A 554 19.58 14.00 -2.66
N GLY A 555 19.13 12.91 -3.27
CA GLY A 555 19.76 12.31 -4.44
C GLY A 555 18.88 12.55 -5.67
N THR A 556 19.46 13.11 -6.73
CA THR A 556 18.82 13.26 -8.04
C THR A 556 19.63 12.53 -9.08
N TYR A 557 18.95 11.79 -9.91
CA TYR A 557 19.58 10.96 -10.91
C TYR A 557 18.98 11.19 -12.32
#